data_87b9962a25411445ff13a54822679253
#
_entry.id   87b9962a25411445ff13a54822679253
#
_cell.length_a   1.000
_cell.length_b   1.000
_cell.length_c   1.000
_cell.angle_alpha   90.00
_cell.angle_beta   90.00
_cell.angle_gamma   90.00
#
_symmetry.space_group_name_H-M   'P 1'
#
loop_
_entity.id
_entity.type
_entity.pdbx_description
1 polymer ?
#
loop_
_entity_poly.entity_id
_entity_poly.type
_entity_poly.pdbx_seq_one_letter_code
_entity_poly.pdbx_strand_id
1 'polypeptide(L)'
;MSGSIVQIIGAVIDVEFPRDSVPKVYDALTVDGTATTLEVQQQLGDGVVRTIAMGSTEGLKRGLQVTNTGNPISVPVGKETLGRIMDVLGRPIDECGEIGEKERYSIHRAAPSFDEQSSSADLLETGIKVIDLVCPFAKGGKVGLFGGAGVGKTVNMMELINNIAKAHSGLSVFAGVGERTREGNDFYYEMAESGVVNLENKGESKVAMVYGQMNEPPGNRLRVALTGLTMAEKFRDEGKDVLLFVDNIYRYTLAGTEVSALLGRMPSAVGYQPTLAEEMGVLQERITSTKTGSITSIQAVYVPADDLTDPSPATTFAHLDSTVVLSRDIAAKGIYPAIDPLDSTSRQLDPLVIGNEHYDCARGVQGVLQRYKELKDIIAILGMDELSDEDKQLVARARKIERFLSQPFHVAEIFTGAPGKYVSLKETIRGFQGILNGDYDELPEQAFYMVGTIDEAVEKAKKV
;
A
#
# COMPACT_ATOMS: atom_id res chain seq x y z
N MET A 1 -31.55 -2.34 22.61
CA MET A 1 -31.07 -2.66 23.97
C MET A 1 -30.13 -1.56 24.42
N SER A 2 -30.35 -1.00 25.59
CA SER A 2 -29.59 0.15 26.08
C SER A 2 -28.82 -0.18 27.36
N GLY A 3 -27.67 0.47 27.48
CA GLY A 3 -26.83 0.44 28.66
C GLY A 3 -26.46 1.85 29.07
N SER A 4 -25.60 1.99 30.06
CA SER A 4 -25.11 3.27 30.54
C SER A 4 -23.61 3.26 30.77
N ILE A 5 -22.98 4.41 30.50
CA ILE A 5 -21.54 4.59 30.73
C ILE A 5 -21.29 4.58 32.25
N VAL A 6 -20.36 3.74 32.68
CA VAL A 6 -19.98 3.60 34.11
C VAL A 6 -18.57 4.08 34.41
N GLN A 7 -17.67 4.09 33.40
CA GLN A 7 -16.29 4.56 33.54
C GLN A 7 -15.75 5.08 32.23
N ILE A 8 -14.96 6.15 32.28
CA ILE A 8 -14.27 6.74 31.15
C ILE A 8 -12.79 6.92 31.51
N ILE A 9 -11.91 6.25 30.76
CA ILE A 9 -10.45 6.39 30.90
C ILE A 9 -9.89 6.73 29.52
N GLY A 10 -9.82 8.02 29.20
CA GLY A 10 -9.37 8.46 27.89
C GLY A 10 -10.25 7.90 26.76
N ALA A 11 -9.67 7.12 25.87
CA ALA A 11 -10.38 6.49 24.74
C ALA A 11 -11.10 5.19 25.13
N VAL A 12 -10.92 4.69 26.35
CA VAL A 12 -11.57 3.48 26.86
C VAL A 12 -12.81 3.85 27.65
N ILE A 13 -13.94 3.25 27.31
CA ILE A 13 -15.23 3.51 27.93
C ILE A 13 -15.85 2.19 28.36
N ASP A 14 -16.17 2.08 29.65
CA ASP A 14 -16.88 0.93 30.21
C ASP A 14 -18.38 1.22 30.26
N VAL A 15 -19.17 0.30 29.75
CA VAL A 15 -20.61 0.41 29.64
C VAL A 15 -21.28 -0.79 30.32
N GLU A 16 -22.27 -0.52 31.17
CA GLU A 16 -23.04 -1.54 31.83
C GLU A 16 -24.37 -1.80 31.12
N PHE A 17 -24.64 -3.08 30.87
CA PHE A 17 -25.87 -3.56 30.25
C PHE A 17 -26.56 -4.56 31.20
N PRO A 18 -27.87 -4.77 31.02
CA PRO A 18 -28.53 -5.89 31.72
C PRO A 18 -27.84 -7.23 31.41
N ARG A 19 -27.73 -8.10 32.38
CA ARG A 19 -26.99 -9.38 32.28
C ARG A 19 -27.45 -10.31 31.14
N ASP A 20 -28.71 -10.19 30.75
CA ASP A 20 -29.33 -10.99 29.69
C ASP A 20 -29.16 -10.36 28.29
N SER A 21 -28.54 -9.18 28.18
CA SER A 21 -28.39 -8.43 26.95
C SER A 21 -27.01 -7.81 26.77
N VAL A 22 -25.97 -8.52 27.23
CA VAL A 22 -24.57 -8.06 27.12
C VAL A 22 -24.12 -8.09 25.66
N PRO A 23 -23.56 -7.00 25.14
CA PRO A 23 -23.00 -6.97 23.78
C PRO A 23 -21.88 -7.97 23.58
N LYS A 24 -21.75 -8.45 22.35
CA LYS A 24 -20.66 -9.32 21.92
C LYS A 24 -19.41 -8.51 21.65
N VAL A 25 -18.26 -9.15 21.72
CA VAL A 25 -16.99 -8.53 21.26
C VAL A 25 -17.13 -8.10 19.81
N TYR A 26 -16.66 -6.89 19.51
CA TYR A 26 -16.75 -6.16 18.24
C TYR A 26 -18.11 -5.54 17.92
N ASP A 27 -19.14 -5.74 18.73
CA ASP A 27 -20.38 -5.00 18.52
C ASP A 27 -20.14 -3.49 18.56
N ALA A 28 -20.79 -2.77 17.66
CA ALA A 28 -20.78 -1.32 17.63
C ALA A 28 -21.88 -0.78 18.55
N LEU A 29 -21.50 0.15 19.41
CA LEU A 29 -22.41 0.83 20.32
C LEU A 29 -22.48 2.32 19.97
N THR A 30 -23.66 2.92 20.03
CA THR A 30 -23.83 4.36 19.83
C THR A 30 -24.14 5.03 21.15
N VAL A 31 -23.48 6.17 21.44
CA VAL A 31 -23.78 6.97 22.62
C VAL A 31 -24.90 7.95 22.26
N ASP A 32 -26.05 7.82 22.91
CA ASP A 32 -27.24 8.60 22.58
C ASP A 32 -26.99 10.11 22.72
N GLY A 33 -27.45 10.86 21.73
CA GLY A 33 -27.25 12.30 21.67
C GLY A 33 -25.87 12.76 21.23
N THR A 34 -25.00 11.84 20.80
CA THR A 34 -23.66 12.16 20.30
C THR A 34 -23.39 11.43 18.97
N ALA A 35 -22.31 11.83 18.28
CA ALA A 35 -21.85 11.18 17.07
C ALA A 35 -20.83 10.06 17.39
N THR A 36 -20.56 9.77 18.66
CA THR A 36 -19.53 8.82 19.08
C THR A 36 -20.01 7.38 18.97
N THR A 37 -19.21 6.56 18.31
CA THR A 37 -19.41 5.11 18.23
C THR A 37 -18.33 4.43 19.06
N LEU A 38 -18.74 3.37 19.77
CA LEU A 38 -17.84 2.56 20.61
C LEU A 38 -17.76 1.15 20.02
N GLU A 39 -16.60 0.55 20.08
CA GLU A 39 -16.43 -0.85 19.70
C GLU A 39 -16.11 -1.69 20.94
N VAL A 40 -16.88 -2.74 21.19
CA VAL A 40 -16.68 -3.64 22.34
C VAL A 40 -15.38 -4.44 22.13
N GLN A 41 -14.47 -4.36 23.11
CA GLN A 41 -13.20 -5.09 23.11
C GLN A 41 -13.17 -6.26 24.06
N GLN A 42 -13.83 -6.12 25.22
CA GLN A 42 -13.82 -7.13 26.28
C GLN A 42 -15.16 -7.15 27.02
N GLN A 43 -15.53 -8.31 27.50
CA GLN A 43 -16.60 -8.48 28.47
C GLN A 43 -15.95 -8.63 29.84
N LEU A 44 -16.23 -7.72 30.77
CA LEU A 44 -15.60 -7.71 32.09
C LEU A 44 -16.36 -8.54 33.14
N GLY A 45 -17.54 -9.02 32.81
CA GLY A 45 -18.46 -9.67 33.75
C GLY A 45 -19.45 -8.67 34.35
N ASP A 46 -20.49 -9.20 35.03
CA ASP A 46 -21.57 -8.42 35.65
C ASP A 46 -22.29 -7.44 34.71
N GLY A 47 -22.34 -7.78 33.43
CA GLY A 47 -22.98 -6.93 32.42
C GLY A 47 -22.12 -5.75 31.91
N VAL A 48 -20.89 -5.61 32.36
CA VAL A 48 -20.00 -4.55 31.97
C VAL A 48 -19.15 -4.97 30.78
N VAL A 49 -19.11 -4.13 29.74
CA VAL A 49 -18.23 -4.30 28.58
C VAL A 49 -17.24 -3.15 28.50
N ARG A 50 -16.02 -3.47 28.12
CA ARG A 50 -14.97 -2.46 27.88
C ARG A 50 -14.86 -2.19 26.40
N THR A 51 -14.93 -0.92 26.04
CA THR A 51 -14.96 -0.47 24.65
C THR A 51 -13.85 0.52 24.35
N ILE A 52 -13.53 0.68 23.08
CA ILE A 52 -12.71 1.79 22.58
C ILE A 52 -13.58 2.73 21.73
N ALA A 53 -13.31 4.02 21.86
CA ALA A 53 -14.06 5.03 21.12
C ALA A 53 -13.51 5.20 19.69
N MET A 54 -14.42 5.32 18.73
CA MET A 54 -14.15 5.67 17.34
C MET A 54 -14.44 7.17 17.14
N GLY A 55 -13.77 7.99 17.89
CA GLY A 55 -13.95 9.44 17.86
C GLY A 55 -13.58 10.06 19.19
N SER A 56 -13.74 11.39 19.31
CA SER A 56 -13.45 12.11 20.54
C SER A 56 -14.39 11.67 21.68
N THR A 57 -13.82 11.49 22.86
CA THR A 57 -14.57 11.21 24.09
C THR A 57 -14.85 12.48 24.89
N GLU A 58 -14.46 13.64 24.41
CA GLU A 58 -14.74 14.91 25.07
C GLU A 58 -16.24 15.16 25.20
N GLY A 59 -16.68 15.58 26.39
CA GLY A 59 -18.08 15.80 26.68
C GLY A 59 -18.87 14.56 27.08
N LEU A 60 -18.30 13.36 26.98
CA LEU A 60 -18.92 12.15 27.50
C LEU A 60 -18.83 12.13 29.02
N LYS A 61 -19.87 11.62 29.65
CA LYS A 61 -19.93 11.49 31.12
C LYS A 61 -20.61 10.22 31.54
N ARG A 62 -20.38 9.83 32.78
CA ARG A 62 -21.04 8.67 33.40
C ARG A 62 -22.55 8.86 33.41
N GLY A 63 -23.26 7.78 33.16
CA GLY A 63 -24.72 7.78 33.15
C GLY A 63 -25.34 8.06 31.77
N LEU A 64 -24.56 8.47 30.76
CA LEU A 64 -25.09 8.59 29.40
C LEU A 64 -25.59 7.23 28.89
N GLN A 65 -26.70 7.27 28.18
CA GLN A 65 -27.29 6.07 27.59
C GLN A 65 -26.52 5.65 26.36
N VAL A 66 -26.34 4.35 26.20
CA VAL A 66 -25.62 3.73 25.08
C VAL A 66 -26.51 2.66 24.48
N THR A 67 -26.68 2.70 23.17
CA THR A 67 -27.49 1.72 22.44
C THR A 67 -26.60 0.72 21.74
N ASN A 68 -26.87 -0.57 21.94
CA ASN A 68 -26.20 -1.64 21.19
C ASN A 68 -26.86 -1.77 19.82
N THR A 69 -26.07 -1.61 18.75
CA THR A 69 -26.55 -1.81 17.36
C THR A 69 -26.78 -3.27 17.04
N GLY A 70 -26.21 -4.20 17.82
CA GLY A 70 -26.31 -5.64 17.62
C GLY A 70 -25.38 -6.21 16.55
N ASN A 71 -24.60 -5.35 15.88
CA ASN A 71 -23.70 -5.74 14.82
C ASN A 71 -22.35 -5.03 14.97
N PRO A 72 -21.25 -5.58 14.41
CA PRO A 72 -19.99 -4.87 14.31
C PRO A 72 -20.11 -3.60 13.47
N ILE A 73 -19.09 -2.75 13.53
CA ILE A 73 -19.01 -1.55 12.68
C ILE A 73 -19.15 -1.98 11.22
N SER A 74 -20.07 -1.33 10.52
CA SER A 74 -20.26 -1.50 9.08
C SER A 74 -19.99 -0.19 8.37
N VAL A 75 -19.57 -0.28 7.11
CA VAL A 75 -19.22 0.89 6.29
C VAL A 75 -19.89 0.78 4.92
N PRO A 76 -20.22 1.93 4.28
CA PRO A 76 -20.73 1.90 2.91
C PRO A 76 -19.66 1.36 1.96
N VAL A 77 -20.07 0.59 0.97
CA VAL A 77 -19.21 -0.02 -0.03
C VAL A 77 -19.79 0.16 -1.43
N GLY A 78 -18.96 -0.02 -2.45
CA GLY A 78 -19.38 0.05 -3.84
C GLY A 78 -19.01 1.36 -4.53
N LYS A 79 -19.59 1.59 -5.69
CA LYS A 79 -19.26 2.75 -6.56
C LYS A 79 -19.48 4.10 -5.91
N GLU A 80 -20.38 4.19 -4.95
CA GLU A 80 -20.69 5.41 -4.21
C GLU A 80 -19.51 5.94 -3.40
N THR A 81 -18.51 5.09 -3.11
CA THR A 81 -17.29 5.47 -2.38
C THR A 81 -16.20 6.07 -3.25
N LEU A 82 -16.28 5.89 -4.57
CA LEU A 82 -15.23 6.37 -5.49
C LEU A 82 -15.12 7.90 -5.49
N GLY A 83 -13.88 8.36 -5.40
CA GLY A 83 -13.57 9.79 -5.36
C GLY A 83 -13.88 10.46 -4.04
N ARG A 84 -14.36 9.72 -3.05
CA ARG A 84 -14.76 10.25 -1.74
C ARG A 84 -13.68 9.96 -0.70
N ILE A 85 -13.60 10.86 0.27
CA ILE A 85 -12.75 10.71 1.45
C ILE A 85 -13.65 10.44 2.65
N MET A 86 -13.38 9.34 3.35
CA MET A 86 -14.19 8.86 4.45
C MET A 86 -13.34 8.65 5.71
N ASP A 87 -14.01 8.68 6.87
CA ASP A 87 -13.39 8.29 8.13
C ASP A 87 -13.51 6.78 8.39
N VAL A 88 -13.08 6.34 9.56
CA VAL A 88 -13.10 4.92 9.95
C VAL A 88 -14.51 4.30 9.92
N LEU A 89 -15.55 5.10 10.11
CA LEU A 89 -16.95 4.67 10.09
C LEU A 89 -17.59 4.79 8.70
N GLY A 90 -16.81 5.19 7.70
CA GLY A 90 -17.30 5.39 6.35
C GLY A 90 -18.10 6.69 6.18
N ARG A 91 -17.99 7.63 7.13
CA ARG A 91 -18.63 8.94 7.04
C ARG A 91 -17.81 9.88 6.16
N PRO A 92 -18.45 10.73 5.33
CA PRO A 92 -17.70 11.66 4.49
C PRO A 92 -16.99 12.74 5.32
N ILE A 93 -15.75 13.02 4.95
CA ILE A 93 -14.94 14.09 5.56
C ILE A 93 -14.43 15.09 4.52
N ASP A 94 -14.90 14.96 3.29
CA ASP A 94 -14.51 15.79 2.13
C ASP A 94 -15.47 16.96 1.87
N GLU A 95 -16.50 17.12 2.70
CA GLU A 95 -17.54 18.16 2.56
C GLU A 95 -18.29 18.10 1.22
N CYS A 96 -18.37 16.93 0.60
CA CYS A 96 -19.02 16.71 -0.69
C CYS A 96 -20.42 16.07 -0.57
N GLY A 97 -21.04 16.18 0.60
CA GLY A 97 -22.36 15.61 0.87
C GLY A 97 -22.31 14.14 1.31
N GLU A 98 -23.47 13.58 1.56
CA GLU A 98 -23.61 12.20 2.03
C GLU A 98 -23.16 11.20 0.96
N ILE A 99 -22.64 10.06 1.42
CA ILE A 99 -22.27 8.95 0.55
C ILE A 99 -23.49 8.06 0.35
N GLY A 100 -23.80 7.71 -0.90
CA GLY A 100 -24.89 6.80 -1.20
C GLY A 100 -24.64 5.42 -0.57
N GLU A 101 -25.65 4.88 0.10
CA GLU A 101 -25.53 3.62 0.82
C GLU A 101 -26.46 2.55 0.22
N LYS A 102 -26.06 1.95 -0.90
CA LYS A 102 -26.79 0.81 -1.46
C LYS A 102 -26.48 -0.47 -0.70
N GLU A 103 -25.26 -0.63 -0.27
CA GLU A 103 -24.78 -1.76 0.52
C GLU A 103 -23.81 -1.31 1.61
N ARG A 104 -23.81 -2.08 2.69
CA ARG A 104 -22.86 -1.91 3.78
C ARG A 104 -22.25 -3.26 4.11
N TYR A 105 -20.95 -3.28 4.38
CA TYR A 105 -20.23 -4.47 4.84
C TYR A 105 -19.67 -4.22 6.24
N SER A 106 -19.63 -5.26 7.06
CA SER A 106 -18.90 -5.24 8.32
C SER A 106 -17.40 -5.17 8.07
N ILE A 107 -16.69 -4.37 8.86
CA ILE A 107 -15.22 -4.31 8.79
C ILE A 107 -14.56 -5.57 9.38
N HIS A 108 -15.29 -6.37 10.14
CA HIS A 108 -14.83 -7.62 10.73
C HIS A 108 -15.34 -8.82 9.91
N ARG A 109 -14.94 -8.88 8.65
CA ARG A 109 -15.22 -10.02 7.78
C ARG A 109 -14.16 -11.10 7.96
N ALA A 110 -14.58 -12.35 7.80
CA ALA A 110 -13.64 -13.47 7.74
C ALA A 110 -12.82 -13.42 6.44
N ALA A 111 -11.59 -13.92 6.50
CA ALA A 111 -10.80 -14.15 5.28
C ALA A 111 -11.55 -15.13 4.36
N PRO A 112 -11.33 -15.05 3.03
CA PRO A 112 -11.92 -16.02 2.11
C PRO A 112 -11.55 -17.44 2.50
N SER A 113 -12.52 -18.36 2.40
CA SER A 113 -12.29 -19.77 2.68
C SER A 113 -11.31 -20.37 1.66
N PHE A 114 -10.74 -21.51 2.00
CA PHE A 114 -9.83 -22.23 1.09
C PHE A 114 -10.46 -22.48 -0.29
N ASP A 115 -11.75 -22.80 -0.33
CA ASP A 115 -12.48 -23.07 -1.58
C ASP A 115 -12.71 -21.82 -2.44
N GLU A 116 -12.77 -20.64 -1.81
CA GLU A 116 -12.97 -19.36 -2.50
C GLU A 116 -11.66 -18.79 -3.08
N GLN A 117 -10.53 -19.20 -2.56
CA GLN A 117 -9.24 -18.68 -2.98
C GLN A 117 -8.86 -19.19 -4.38
N SER A 118 -8.20 -18.32 -5.15
CA SER A 118 -7.63 -18.69 -6.44
C SER A 118 -6.30 -19.43 -6.21
N SER A 119 -6.13 -20.53 -6.92
CA SER A 119 -4.87 -21.28 -6.93
C SER A 119 -3.89 -20.81 -8.00
N SER A 120 -4.30 -19.87 -8.87
CA SER A 120 -3.42 -19.36 -9.92
C SER A 120 -2.39 -18.38 -9.37
N ALA A 121 -1.15 -18.51 -9.82
CA ALA A 121 -0.05 -17.61 -9.48
C ALA A 121 0.13 -16.55 -10.58
N ASP A 122 -0.92 -15.84 -10.91
CA ASP A 122 -0.90 -14.82 -11.95
C ASP A 122 -0.09 -13.61 -11.51
N LEU A 123 0.69 -13.04 -12.44
CA LEU A 123 1.39 -11.79 -12.22
C LEU A 123 0.46 -10.62 -12.48
N LEU A 124 0.62 -9.57 -11.68
CA LEU A 124 0.00 -8.28 -11.94
C LEU A 124 1.00 -7.40 -12.70
N GLU A 125 0.76 -7.21 -14.00
CA GLU A 125 1.59 -6.35 -14.83
C GLU A 125 1.30 -4.89 -14.51
N THR A 126 2.33 -4.14 -14.06
CA THR A 126 2.18 -2.76 -13.61
C THR A 126 2.45 -1.73 -14.70
N GLY A 127 3.10 -2.12 -15.78
CA GLY A 127 3.54 -1.22 -16.83
C GLY A 127 4.78 -0.39 -16.46
N ILE A 128 5.37 -0.64 -15.31
CA ILE A 128 6.59 -0.01 -14.83
C ILE A 128 7.73 -1.01 -15.00
N LYS A 129 8.69 -0.69 -15.87
CA LYS A 129 9.77 -1.60 -16.27
C LYS A 129 10.52 -2.23 -15.10
N VAL A 130 10.97 -1.41 -14.16
CA VAL A 130 11.79 -1.89 -13.05
C VAL A 130 11.00 -2.82 -12.13
N ILE A 131 9.74 -2.54 -11.88
CA ILE A 131 8.89 -3.39 -11.03
C ILE A 131 8.65 -4.75 -11.73
N ASP A 132 8.18 -4.70 -12.96
CA ASP A 132 7.81 -5.93 -13.68
C ASP A 132 9.01 -6.83 -13.96
N LEU A 133 10.20 -6.25 -14.10
CA LEU A 133 11.43 -7.00 -14.35
C LEU A 133 11.99 -7.66 -13.09
N VAL A 134 12.27 -6.87 -12.04
CA VAL A 134 13.08 -7.34 -10.89
C VAL A 134 12.27 -7.64 -9.63
N CYS A 135 11.10 -7.04 -9.47
CA CYS A 135 10.23 -7.27 -8.32
C CYS A 135 8.77 -7.43 -8.72
N PRO A 136 8.45 -8.38 -9.64
CA PRO A 136 7.09 -8.52 -10.16
C PRO A 136 6.08 -8.80 -9.05
N PHE A 137 4.90 -8.20 -9.20
CA PHE A 137 3.80 -8.36 -8.26
C PHE A 137 2.95 -9.59 -8.61
N ALA A 138 2.55 -10.33 -7.60
CA ALA A 138 1.53 -11.37 -7.75
C ALA A 138 0.14 -10.74 -7.57
N LYS A 139 -0.84 -11.15 -8.37
CA LYS A 139 -2.24 -10.82 -8.09
C LYS A 139 -2.66 -11.42 -6.76
N GLY A 140 -3.23 -10.61 -5.88
CA GLY A 140 -3.54 -11.03 -4.53
C GLY A 140 -2.34 -11.08 -3.59
N GLY A 141 -1.18 -10.62 -4.06
CA GLY A 141 0.05 -10.56 -3.27
C GLY A 141 0.13 -9.31 -2.40
N LYS A 142 1.09 -9.33 -1.50
CA LYS A 142 1.35 -8.24 -0.55
C LYS A 142 2.72 -7.65 -0.84
N VAL A 143 2.74 -6.36 -1.15
CA VAL A 143 3.95 -5.62 -1.52
C VAL A 143 4.31 -4.65 -0.42
N GLY A 144 5.54 -4.72 0.07
CA GLY A 144 6.10 -3.71 0.98
C GLY A 144 6.79 -2.61 0.19
N LEU A 145 6.46 -1.36 0.47
CA LEU A 145 7.09 -0.19 -0.13
C LEU A 145 7.95 0.51 0.90
N PHE A 146 9.26 0.52 0.67
CA PHE A 146 10.24 1.13 1.56
C PHE A 146 10.83 2.37 0.91
N GLY A 147 11.03 3.41 1.68
CA GLY A 147 11.68 4.61 1.20
C GLY A 147 11.47 5.79 2.13
N GLY A 148 12.46 6.67 2.16
CA GLY A 148 12.37 7.91 2.93
C GLY A 148 11.55 8.98 2.22
N ALA A 149 11.54 10.18 2.81
CA ALA A 149 10.87 11.32 2.20
C ALA A 149 11.60 11.77 0.91
N GLY A 150 10.84 12.24 -0.06
CA GLY A 150 11.37 12.85 -1.29
C GLY A 150 11.87 11.88 -2.36
N VAL A 151 11.56 10.59 -2.25
CA VAL A 151 11.99 9.57 -3.23
C VAL A 151 10.90 9.17 -4.23
N GLY A 152 9.76 9.86 -4.22
CA GLY A 152 8.68 9.62 -5.19
C GLY A 152 7.68 8.54 -4.79
N LYS A 153 7.53 8.24 -3.50
CA LYS A 153 6.56 7.25 -3.01
C LYS A 153 5.13 7.54 -3.51
N THR A 154 4.67 8.76 -3.35
CA THR A 154 3.33 9.20 -3.77
C THR A 154 3.13 9.09 -5.27
N VAL A 155 4.11 9.52 -6.06
CA VAL A 155 4.04 9.48 -7.53
C VAL A 155 3.96 8.03 -8.02
N ASN A 156 4.73 7.13 -7.41
CA ASN A 156 4.66 5.70 -7.73
C ASN A 156 3.29 5.11 -7.43
N MET A 157 2.70 5.45 -6.28
CA MET A 157 1.35 5.00 -5.93
C MET A 157 0.30 5.49 -6.93
N MET A 158 0.36 6.77 -7.30
CA MET A 158 -0.56 7.35 -8.28
C MET A 158 -0.42 6.69 -9.66
N GLU A 159 0.79 6.40 -10.10
CA GLU A 159 1.01 5.71 -11.38
C GLU A 159 0.46 4.29 -11.36
N LEU A 160 0.62 3.57 -10.26
CA LEU A 160 0.03 2.24 -10.09
C LEU A 160 -1.50 2.30 -10.15
N ILE A 161 -2.12 3.25 -9.49
CA ILE A 161 -3.58 3.46 -9.55
C ILE A 161 -4.03 3.72 -10.99
N ASN A 162 -3.33 4.61 -11.68
CA ASN A 162 -3.65 4.95 -13.07
C ASN A 162 -3.51 3.74 -14.01
N ASN A 163 -2.42 2.98 -13.85
CA ASN A 163 -2.14 1.84 -14.72
C ASN A 163 -3.10 0.67 -14.48
N ILE A 164 -3.43 0.37 -13.22
CA ILE A 164 -4.41 -0.68 -12.92
C ILE A 164 -5.80 -0.33 -13.47
N ALA A 165 -6.16 0.95 -13.43
CA ALA A 165 -7.44 1.41 -13.95
C ALA A 165 -7.50 1.31 -15.49
N LYS A 166 -6.45 1.71 -16.18
CA LYS A 166 -6.41 1.73 -17.66
C LYS A 166 -6.17 0.36 -18.28
N ALA A 167 -5.20 -0.39 -17.75
CA ALA A 167 -4.79 -1.67 -18.35
C ALA A 167 -5.65 -2.85 -17.88
N HIS A 168 -6.14 -2.81 -16.65
CA HIS A 168 -6.86 -3.95 -16.04
C HIS A 168 -8.31 -3.62 -15.68
N SER A 169 -8.78 -2.40 -15.97
CA SER A 169 -10.11 -1.93 -15.58
C SER A 169 -10.37 -2.07 -14.08
N GLY A 170 -9.31 -2.02 -13.30
CA GLY A 170 -9.34 -2.18 -11.85
C GLY A 170 -9.58 -0.87 -11.12
N LEU A 171 -9.85 -1.00 -9.84
CA LEU A 171 -10.07 0.11 -8.92
C LEU A 171 -9.06 0.05 -7.77
N SER A 172 -8.94 1.13 -7.05
CA SER A 172 -8.01 1.24 -5.93
C SER A 172 -8.70 1.78 -4.69
N VAL A 173 -8.19 1.39 -3.53
CA VAL A 173 -8.60 1.95 -2.24
C VAL A 173 -7.33 2.40 -1.52
N PHE A 174 -7.34 3.63 -1.01
CA PHE A 174 -6.24 4.17 -0.22
C PHE A 174 -6.66 4.29 1.24
N ALA A 175 -5.92 3.64 2.13
CA ALA A 175 -6.11 3.72 3.57
C ALA A 175 -4.94 4.51 4.19
N GLY A 176 -5.20 5.73 4.62
CA GLY A 176 -4.24 6.56 5.34
C GLY A 176 -4.30 6.26 6.83
N VAL A 177 -3.29 5.58 7.35
CA VAL A 177 -3.22 5.13 8.75
C VAL A 177 -2.24 5.99 9.53
N GLY A 178 -2.74 6.85 10.40
CA GLY A 178 -1.93 7.69 11.27
C GLY A 178 -1.08 8.74 10.56
N GLU A 179 -1.44 9.09 9.32
CA GLU A 179 -0.72 10.10 8.54
C GLU A 179 -1.08 11.52 8.99
N ARG A 180 -0.27 12.49 8.60
CA ARG A 180 -0.56 13.91 8.84
C ARG A 180 -1.72 14.35 7.96
N THR A 181 -2.63 15.13 8.51
CA THR A 181 -3.78 15.66 7.78
C THR A 181 -3.37 16.41 6.52
N ARG A 182 -2.29 17.20 6.60
CA ARG A 182 -1.74 17.92 5.45
C ARG A 182 -1.33 16.98 4.31
N GLU A 183 -0.58 15.91 4.64
CA GLU A 183 -0.11 14.94 3.63
C GLU A 183 -1.28 14.24 2.94
N GLY A 184 -2.32 13.87 3.69
CA GLY A 184 -3.53 13.28 3.12
C GLY A 184 -4.28 14.25 2.20
N ASN A 185 -4.35 15.51 2.55
CA ASN A 185 -4.96 16.55 1.74
C ASN A 185 -4.15 16.82 0.46
N ASP A 186 -2.84 16.95 0.58
CA ASP A 186 -1.94 17.14 -0.57
C ASP A 186 -2.06 15.96 -1.54
N PHE A 187 -2.09 14.74 -1.03
CA PHE A 187 -2.26 13.53 -1.83
C PHE A 187 -3.58 13.53 -2.62
N TYR A 188 -4.65 13.94 -1.99
CA TYR A 188 -5.96 14.04 -2.64
C TYR A 188 -5.94 15.02 -3.82
N TYR A 189 -5.37 16.20 -3.64
CA TYR A 189 -5.28 17.21 -4.69
C TYR A 189 -4.31 16.78 -5.81
N GLU A 190 -3.21 16.14 -5.48
CA GLU A 190 -2.29 15.57 -6.49
C GLU A 190 -2.99 14.50 -7.34
N MET A 191 -3.81 13.65 -6.73
CA MET A 191 -4.63 12.68 -7.47
C MET A 191 -5.66 13.35 -8.36
N ALA A 192 -6.24 14.44 -7.92
CA ALA A 192 -7.18 15.21 -8.73
C ALA A 192 -6.50 15.86 -9.94
N GLU A 193 -5.31 16.43 -9.75
CA GLU A 193 -4.51 17.03 -10.83
C GLU A 193 -4.06 15.97 -11.86
N SER A 194 -3.71 14.79 -11.41
CA SER A 194 -3.29 13.68 -12.29
C SER A 194 -4.44 12.97 -12.99
N GLY A 195 -5.69 13.31 -12.68
CA GLY A 195 -6.89 12.72 -13.29
C GLY A 195 -7.33 11.39 -12.68
N VAL A 196 -6.69 10.93 -11.61
CA VAL A 196 -7.07 9.71 -10.87
C VAL A 196 -8.39 9.92 -10.13
N VAL A 197 -8.55 11.10 -9.55
CA VAL A 197 -9.80 11.57 -8.93
C VAL A 197 -10.47 12.59 -9.85
N ASN A 198 -11.72 12.35 -10.21
CA ASN A 198 -12.51 13.29 -11.00
C ASN A 198 -13.36 14.15 -10.06
N LEU A 199 -13.03 15.44 -9.93
CA LEU A 199 -13.71 16.36 -9.04
C LEU A 199 -15.12 16.72 -9.51
N GLU A 200 -15.36 16.71 -10.81
CA GLU A 200 -16.66 17.07 -11.39
C GLU A 200 -17.64 15.90 -11.32
N ASN A 201 -17.16 14.69 -11.64
CA ASN A 201 -17.94 13.47 -11.56
C ASN A 201 -17.19 12.42 -10.74
N LYS A 202 -17.42 12.41 -9.44
CA LYS A 202 -16.69 11.53 -8.51
C LYS A 202 -16.88 10.05 -8.80
N GLY A 203 -18.00 9.63 -9.35
CA GLY A 203 -18.24 8.24 -9.76
C GLY A 203 -17.31 7.72 -10.86
N GLU A 204 -16.65 8.59 -11.61
CA GLU A 204 -15.64 8.23 -12.60
C GLU A 204 -14.23 8.15 -12.01
N SER A 205 -14.04 8.49 -10.75
CA SER A 205 -12.77 8.36 -10.05
C SER A 205 -12.35 6.90 -9.95
N LYS A 206 -11.03 6.68 -9.84
CA LYS A 206 -10.43 5.34 -9.83
C LYS A 206 -10.03 4.88 -8.43
N VAL A 207 -10.25 5.71 -7.42
CA VAL A 207 -9.82 5.45 -6.05
C VAL A 207 -10.86 5.90 -5.04
N ALA A 208 -11.05 5.10 -3.99
CA ALA A 208 -11.77 5.48 -2.77
C ALA A 208 -10.74 5.67 -1.65
N MET A 209 -10.95 6.65 -0.78
CA MET A 209 -9.99 7.01 0.27
C MET A 209 -10.63 6.95 1.65
N VAL A 210 -9.93 6.34 2.61
CA VAL A 210 -10.30 6.35 4.02
C VAL A 210 -9.12 6.84 4.84
N TYR A 211 -9.36 7.78 5.75
CA TYR A 211 -8.31 8.37 6.58
C TYR A 211 -8.62 8.19 8.07
N GLY A 212 -7.66 7.62 8.79
CA GLY A 212 -7.58 7.69 10.25
C GLY A 212 -6.31 8.44 10.59
N GLN A 213 -6.42 9.76 10.68
CA GLN A 213 -5.28 10.67 10.77
C GLN A 213 -4.57 10.59 12.12
N MET A 214 -3.39 11.21 12.18
CA MET A 214 -2.54 11.26 13.37
C MET A 214 -3.23 11.87 14.60
N ASN A 215 -4.14 12.80 14.40
CA ASN A 215 -4.91 13.48 15.44
C ASN A 215 -6.14 12.70 15.93
N GLU A 216 -6.47 11.61 15.26
CA GLU A 216 -7.60 10.76 15.64
C GLU A 216 -7.25 9.85 16.82
N PRO A 217 -8.24 9.42 17.63
CA PRO A 217 -8.02 8.44 18.70
C PRO A 217 -7.42 7.11 18.20
N PRO A 218 -6.76 6.34 19.07
CA PRO A 218 -6.12 5.09 18.65
C PRO A 218 -7.08 4.06 18.06
N GLY A 219 -8.35 4.05 18.45
CA GLY A 219 -9.37 3.19 17.86
C GLY A 219 -9.59 3.47 16.38
N ASN A 220 -9.64 4.74 15.99
CA ASN A 220 -9.76 5.15 14.59
C ASN A 220 -8.57 4.67 13.76
N ARG A 221 -7.37 4.90 14.27
CA ARG A 221 -6.13 4.51 13.58
C ARG A 221 -5.97 2.98 13.49
N LEU A 222 -6.47 2.25 14.46
CA LEU A 222 -6.44 0.78 14.45
C LEU A 222 -7.41 0.17 13.43
N ARG A 223 -8.58 0.78 13.25
CA ARG A 223 -9.66 0.21 12.42
C ARG A 223 -9.73 0.76 11.01
N VAL A 224 -9.09 1.88 10.71
CA VAL A 224 -9.16 2.49 9.37
C VAL A 224 -8.61 1.57 8.26
N ALA A 225 -7.58 0.80 8.54
CA ALA A 225 -7.04 -0.18 7.58
C ALA A 225 -8.09 -1.26 7.25
N LEU A 226 -8.83 -1.72 8.24
CA LEU A 226 -9.93 -2.68 8.05
C LEU A 226 -11.08 -2.06 7.24
N THR A 227 -11.37 -0.79 7.45
CA THR A 227 -12.38 -0.05 6.67
C THR A 227 -11.99 -0.01 5.19
N GLY A 228 -10.75 0.38 4.89
CA GLY A 228 -10.24 0.39 3.51
C GLY A 228 -10.25 -1.00 2.88
N LEU A 229 -9.81 -2.01 3.61
CA LEU A 229 -9.82 -3.39 3.15
C LEU A 229 -11.25 -3.87 2.83
N THR A 230 -12.22 -3.51 3.66
CA THR A 230 -13.63 -3.87 3.45
C THR A 230 -14.19 -3.27 2.16
N MET A 231 -13.83 -2.01 1.86
CA MET A 231 -14.21 -1.37 0.59
C MET A 231 -13.56 -2.06 -0.60
N ALA A 232 -12.30 -2.46 -0.48
CA ALA A 232 -11.59 -3.21 -1.50
C ALA A 232 -12.22 -4.60 -1.73
N GLU A 233 -12.66 -5.27 -0.68
CA GLU A 233 -13.31 -6.57 -0.77
C GLU A 233 -14.61 -6.52 -1.59
N LYS A 234 -15.37 -5.43 -1.50
CA LYS A 234 -16.58 -5.27 -2.32
C LYS A 234 -16.24 -5.23 -3.81
N PHE A 235 -15.23 -4.46 -4.19
CA PHE A 235 -14.81 -4.39 -5.60
C PHE A 235 -14.24 -5.72 -6.09
N ARG A 236 -13.50 -6.44 -5.25
CA ARG A 236 -13.02 -7.80 -5.54
C ARG A 236 -14.18 -8.75 -5.79
N ASP A 237 -15.20 -8.73 -4.92
CA ASP A 237 -16.38 -9.60 -5.02
C ASP A 237 -17.19 -9.31 -6.27
N GLU A 238 -17.10 -8.09 -6.82
CA GLU A 238 -17.68 -7.71 -8.12
C GLU A 238 -16.84 -8.13 -9.33
N GLY A 239 -15.73 -8.84 -9.12
CA GLY A 239 -14.89 -9.35 -10.20
C GLY A 239 -13.78 -8.41 -10.66
N LYS A 240 -13.45 -7.39 -9.86
CA LYS A 240 -12.39 -6.41 -10.18
C LYS A 240 -11.04 -6.84 -9.64
N ASP A 241 -9.98 -6.38 -10.32
CA ASP A 241 -8.62 -6.37 -9.76
C ASP A 241 -8.44 -5.09 -8.97
N VAL A 242 -8.21 -5.20 -7.68
CA VAL A 242 -8.17 -4.07 -6.77
C VAL A 242 -6.77 -3.87 -6.21
N LEU A 243 -6.32 -2.62 -6.17
CA LEU A 243 -5.14 -2.24 -5.40
C LEU A 243 -5.59 -1.66 -4.06
N LEU A 244 -5.01 -2.16 -2.97
CA LEU A 244 -5.21 -1.61 -1.64
C LEU A 244 -3.89 -0.99 -1.18
N PHE A 245 -3.89 0.32 -0.96
CA PHE A 245 -2.74 1.04 -0.42
C PHE A 245 -2.95 1.26 1.08
N VAL A 246 -1.95 0.93 1.86
CA VAL A 246 -1.93 1.17 3.31
C VAL A 246 -0.71 2.04 3.62
N ASP A 247 -0.92 3.25 4.01
CA ASP A 247 0.15 4.17 4.36
C ASP A 247 -0.04 4.68 5.79
N ASN A 248 0.67 4.18 6.79
CA ASN A 248 1.58 3.06 6.65
C ASN A 248 1.23 1.94 7.63
N ILE A 249 1.67 0.76 7.35
CA ILE A 249 1.35 -0.42 8.16
C ILE A 249 1.96 -0.36 9.57
N TYR A 250 3.08 0.34 9.76
CA TYR A 250 3.70 0.54 11.07
C TYR A 250 2.75 1.29 12.03
N ARG A 251 2.03 2.29 11.52
CA ARG A 251 1.05 3.06 12.32
C ARG A 251 -0.12 2.20 12.76
N TYR A 252 -0.50 1.22 11.95
CA TYR A 252 -1.49 0.21 12.34
C TYR A 252 -1.01 -0.58 13.55
N THR A 253 0.23 -1.05 13.55
CA THR A 253 0.79 -1.78 14.68
C THR A 253 0.92 -0.91 15.93
N LEU A 254 1.30 0.35 15.79
CA LEU A 254 1.37 1.30 16.91
C LEU A 254 0.01 1.59 17.52
N ALA A 255 -1.02 1.76 16.70
CA ALA A 255 -2.38 1.95 17.18
C ALA A 255 -2.84 0.74 18.01
N GLY A 256 -2.51 -0.45 17.56
CA GLY A 256 -2.75 -1.70 18.32
C GLY A 256 -2.00 -1.72 19.66
N THR A 257 -0.77 -1.24 19.69
CA THR A 257 0.02 -1.10 20.92
C THR A 257 -0.65 -0.15 21.92
N GLU A 258 -1.09 1.02 21.45
CA GLU A 258 -1.78 2.00 22.29
C GLU A 258 -3.09 1.44 22.85
N VAL A 259 -3.89 0.78 22.03
CA VAL A 259 -5.15 0.15 22.47
C VAL A 259 -4.88 -0.95 23.49
N SER A 260 -3.89 -1.80 23.25
CA SER A 260 -3.50 -2.88 24.18
C SER A 260 -3.07 -2.33 25.52
N ALA A 261 -2.29 -1.26 25.54
CA ALA A 261 -1.89 -0.58 26.80
C ALA A 261 -3.11 -0.01 27.55
N LEU A 262 -4.03 0.63 26.84
CA LEU A 262 -5.25 1.19 27.42
C LEU A 262 -6.17 0.10 27.98
N LEU A 263 -6.17 -1.07 27.36
CA LEU A 263 -6.93 -2.23 27.87
C LEU A 263 -6.24 -2.97 29.02
N GLY A 264 -5.05 -2.53 29.42
CA GLY A 264 -4.31 -3.10 30.54
C GLY A 264 -3.66 -4.46 30.25
N ARG A 265 -3.41 -4.79 28.99
CA ARG A 265 -2.71 -6.03 28.63
C ARG A 265 -1.22 -5.91 28.93
N MET A 266 -0.60 -7.02 29.36
CA MET A 266 0.83 -7.06 29.63
C MET A 266 1.60 -6.96 28.29
N PRO A 267 2.55 -6.00 28.15
CA PRO A 267 3.30 -5.86 26.91
C PRO A 267 4.23 -7.05 26.66
N SER A 268 4.47 -7.36 25.40
CA SER A 268 5.44 -8.33 24.96
C SER A 268 6.80 -7.68 24.66
N ALA A 269 7.65 -8.32 23.87
CA ALA A 269 8.97 -7.82 23.51
C ALA A 269 8.94 -6.38 22.96
N VAL A 270 9.88 -5.55 23.42
CA VAL A 270 10.03 -4.13 22.99
C VAL A 270 8.79 -3.27 23.28
N GLY A 271 7.90 -3.74 24.15
CA GLY A 271 6.71 -2.99 24.54
C GLY A 271 5.51 -3.14 23.60
N TYR A 272 5.59 -3.98 22.58
CA TYR A 272 4.48 -4.24 21.67
C TYR A 272 3.37 -5.08 22.34
N GLN A 273 2.18 -5.02 21.75
CA GLN A 273 1.05 -5.82 22.21
C GLN A 273 1.30 -7.33 22.07
N PRO A 274 0.78 -8.17 22.98
CA PRO A 274 0.93 -9.62 22.86
C PRO A 274 0.16 -10.20 21.67
N THR A 275 -0.81 -9.45 21.14
CA THR A 275 -1.65 -9.83 20.00
C THR A 275 -1.15 -9.31 18.65
N LEU A 276 0.10 -8.84 18.57
CA LEU A 276 0.67 -8.23 17.35
C LEU A 276 0.56 -9.15 16.14
N ALA A 277 0.99 -10.39 16.27
CA ALA A 277 0.96 -11.35 15.17
C ALA A 277 -0.47 -11.68 14.73
N GLU A 278 -1.38 -11.82 15.69
CA GLU A 278 -2.79 -12.08 15.42
C GLU A 278 -3.47 -10.91 14.70
N GLU A 279 -3.26 -9.69 15.18
CA GLU A 279 -3.82 -8.47 14.54
C GLU A 279 -3.30 -8.29 13.12
N MET A 280 -2.01 -8.52 12.91
CA MET A 280 -1.42 -8.48 11.57
C MET A 280 -1.98 -9.59 10.68
N GLY A 281 -2.12 -10.80 11.20
CA GLY A 281 -2.69 -11.93 10.48
C GLY A 281 -4.14 -11.70 10.05
N VAL A 282 -4.96 -11.16 10.93
CA VAL A 282 -6.37 -10.84 10.63
C VAL A 282 -6.48 -9.85 9.45
N LEU A 283 -5.62 -8.84 9.41
CA LEU A 283 -5.58 -7.89 8.30
C LEU A 283 -5.05 -8.55 7.02
N GLN A 284 -3.89 -9.20 7.10
CA GLN A 284 -3.16 -9.66 5.94
C GLN A 284 -3.81 -10.85 5.22
N GLU A 285 -4.41 -11.78 5.96
CA GLU A 285 -5.02 -12.97 5.37
C GLU A 285 -6.30 -12.68 4.56
N ARG A 286 -6.93 -11.52 4.78
CA ARG A 286 -8.06 -11.07 3.96
C ARG A 286 -7.62 -10.53 2.60
N ILE A 287 -6.34 -10.16 2.47
CA ILE A 287 -5.75 -9.60 1.25
C ILE A 287 -5.30 -10.76 0.37
N THR A 288 -6.14 -11.18 -0.55
CA THR A 288 -5.88 -12.35 -1.39
C THR A 288 -6.70 -12.32 -2.68
N SER A 289 -6.32 -13.16 -3.65
CA SER A 289 -7.13 -13.42 -4.84
C SER A 289 -8.20 -14.46 -4.53
N THR A 290 -9.38 -14.21 -5.06
CA THR A 290 -10.48 -15.19 -5.07
C THR A 290 -10.77 -15.62 -6.51
N LYS A 291 -11.68 -16.56 -6.68
CA LYS A 291 -12.13 -17.00 -8.01
C LYS A 291 -12.86 -15.90 -8.80
N THR A 292 -13.33 -14.85 -8.11
CA THR A 292 -14.05 -13.73 -8.72
C THR A 292 -13.16 -12.53 -9.03
N GLY A 293 -12.22 -12.19 -8.19
CA GLY A 293 -11.36 -11.02 -8.35
C GLY A 293 -10.12 -11.08 -7.47
N SER A 294 -9.37 -10.00 -7.40
CA SER A 294 -8.14 -9.95 -6.62
C SER A 294 -8.00 -8.66 -5.82
N ILE A 295 -7.34 -8.74 -4.65
CA ILE A 295 -6.82 -7.59 -3.93
C ILE A 295 -5.30 -7.75 -3.86
N THR A 296 -4.58 -6.80 -4.44
CA THR A 296 -3.12 -6.70 -4.30
C THR A 296 -2.84 -5.51 -3.41
N SER A 297 -2.10 -5.71 -2.31
CA SER A 297 -1.81 -4.62 -1.39
C SER A 297 -0.42 -4.03 -1.62
N ILE A 298 -0.33 -2.71 -1.47
CA ILE A 298 0.92 -1.98 -1.42
C ILE A 298 0.95 -1.27 -0.08
N GLN A 299 1.84 -1.72 0.79
CA GLN A 299 1.93 -1.28 2.18
C GLN A 299 3.21 -0.51 2.37
N ALA A 300 3.09 0.78 2.70
CA ALA A 300 4.27 1.55 3.10
C ALA A 300 4.74 1.03 4.45
N VAL A 301 6.01 0.65 4.52
CA VAL A 301 6.62 0.07 5.71
C VAL A 301 7.67 1.03 6.24
N TYR A 302 7.55 1.37 7.52
CA TYR A 302 8.57 2.11 8.26
C TYR A 302 9.35 1.15 9.15
N VAL A 303 10.66 1.26 9.14
CA VAL A 303 11.54 0.42 9.96
C VAL A 303 12.18 1.31 11.04
N PRO A 304 11.76 1.19 12.32
CA PRO A 304 12.30 2.00 13.40
C PRO A 304 13.80 1.81 13.55
N ALA A 305 14.56 2.91 13.55
CA ALA A 305 16.02 2.93 13.70
C ALA A 305 16.76 1.99 12.71
N ASP A 306 16.18 1.74 11.56
CA ASP A 306 16.69 0.80 10.53
C ASP A 306 16.90 -0.63 11.07
N ASP A 307 16.22 -1.00 12.15
CA ASP A 307 16.32 -2.31 12.79
C ASP A 307 15.25 -3.27 12.24
N LEU A 308 15.65 -4.12 11.31
CA LEU A 308 14.78 -5.13 10.71
C LEU A 308 14.36 -6.24 11.69
N THR A 309 14.98 -6.31 12.85
CA THR A 309 14.64 -7.28 13.90
C THR A 309 13.56 -6.78 14.85
N ASP A 310 13.19 -5.49 14.75
CA ASP A 310 12.06 -4.94 15.51
C ASP A 310 10.80 -5.76 15.22
N PRO A 311 10.00 -6.11 16.24
CA PRO A 311 8.83 -6.97 16.08
C PRO A 311 7.80 -6.51 15.03
N SER A 312 7.61 -5.21 14.86
CA SER A 312 6.63 -4.70 13.89
C SER A 312 7.05 -4.98 12.44
N PRO A 313 8.22 -4.52 11.95
CA PRO A 313 8.65 -4.87 10.60
C PRO A 313 8.86 -6.39 10.43
N ALA A 314 9.41 -7.08 11.42
CA ALA A 314 9.63 -8.53 11.33
C ALA A 314 8.32 -9.29 11.10
N THR A 315 7.25 -8.94 11.82
CA THR A 315 5.93 -9.55 11.65
C THR A 315 5.33 -9.20 10.28
N THR A 316 5.51 -7.96 9.83
CA THR A 316 5.04 -7.53 8.52
C THR A 316 5.74 -8.27 7.38
N PHE A 317 7.07 -8.41 7.45
CA PHE A 317 7.86 -9.11 6.43
C PHE A 317 7.43 -10.56 6.21
N ALA A 318 6.96 -11.24 7.24
CA ALA A 318 6.48 -12.61 7.12
C ALA A 318 5.30 -12.74 6.13
N HIS A 319 4.54 -11.67 5.92
CA HIS A 319 3.39 -11.64 5.02
C HIS A 319 3.69 -11.11 3.62
N LEU A 320 4.84 -10.44 3.43
CA LEU A 320 5.13 -9.79 2.15
C LEU A 320 5.61 -10.78 1.08
N ASP A 321 5.06 -10.65 -0.13
CA ASP A 321 5.46 -11.41 -1.30
C ASP A 321 6.53 -10.67 -2.12
N SER A 322 6.49 -9.35 -2.13
CA SER A 322 7.42 -8.49 -2.86
C SER A 322 7.81 -7.28 -2.01
N THR A 323 9.01 -6.79 -2.27
CA THR A 323 9.56 -5.60 -1.60
C THR A 323 10.08 -4.63 -2.64
N VAL A 324 9.57 -3.41 -2.64
CA VAL A 324 10.03 -2.33 -3.50
C VAL A 324 10.76 -1.32 -2.63
N VAL A 325 12.05 -1.11 -2.92
CA VAL A 325 12.90 -0.18 -2.18
C VAL A 325 13.16 1.06 -3.02
N LEU A 326 12.73 2.22 -2.53
CA LEU A 326 13.01 3.51 -3.13
C LEU A 326 14.31 4.07 -2.56
N SER A 327 15.24 4.44 -3.44
CA SER A 327 16.59 4.87 -3.07
C SER A 327 16.80 6.36 -3.31
N ARG A 328 17.32 7.05 -2.31
CA ARG A 328 17.73 8.46 -2.45
C ARG A 328 18.91 8.63 -3.41
N ASP A 329 19.82 7.68 -3.43
CA ASP A 329 21.00 7.72 -4.31
C ASP A 329 20.58 7.65 -5.78
N ILE A 330 19.59 6.82 -6.10
CA ILE A 330 19.04 6.71 -7.45
C ILE A 330 18.26 7.99 -7.81
N ALA A 331 17.47 8.52 -6.89
CA ALA A 331 16.77 9.78 -7.08
C ALA A 331 17.73 10.95 -7.32
N ALA A 332 18.85 10.96 -6.59
CA ALA A 332 19.90 11.98 -6.75
C ALA A 332 20.54 11.97 -8.14
N LYS A 333 20.54 10.82 -8.82
CA LYS A 333 21.00 10.69 -10.20
C LYS A 333 19.96 11.14 -11.24
N GLY A 334 18.76 11.53 -10.78
CA GLY A 334 17.65 11.89 -11.66
C GLY A 334 16.93 10.71 -12.30
N ILE A 335 17.16 9.49 -11.80
CA ILE A 335 16.52 8.29 -12.32
C ILE A 335 15.18 8.08 -11.56
N TYR A 336 14.08 8.17 -12.28
CA TYR A 336 12.72 7.97 -11.77
C TYR A 336 11.96 6.96 -12.63
N PRO A 337 11.25 6.00 -12.01
CA PRO A 337 11.10 5.79 -10.56
C PRO A 337 12.41 5.41 -9.88
N ALA A 338 12.64 5.94 -8.68
CA ALA A 338 13.89 5.74 -7.95
C ALA A 338 13.94 4.38 -7.22
N ILE A 339 13.50 3.33 -7.87
CA ILE A 339 13.45 1.97 -7.33
C ILE A 339 14.82 1.32 -7.45
N ASP A 340 15.33 0.80 -6.33
CA ASP A 340 16.61 0.10 -6.31
C ASP A 340 16.43 -1.33 -6.85
N PRO A 341 17.01 -1.66 -8.01
CA PRO A 341 16.84 -2.97 -8.61
C PRO A 341 17.62 -4.09 -7.91
N LEU A 342 18.59 -3.75 -7.05
CA LEU A 342 19.37 -4.72 -6.30
C LEU A 342 18.73 -5.05 -4.95
N ASP A 343 18.17 -4.06 -4.27
CA ASP A 343 17.55 -4.22 -2.95
C ASP A 343 16.07 -4.62 -3.02
N SER A 344 15.42 -4.37 -4.16
CA SER A 344 14.03 -4.78 -4.38
C SER A 344 13.96 -6.27 -4.71
N THR A 345 13.01 -6.97 -4.11
CA THR A 345 12.88 -8.43 -4.24
C THR A 345 11.44 -8.85 -4.50
N SER A 346 11.25 -10.06 -5.03
CA SER A 346 9.94 -10.67 -5.18
C SER A 346 10.06 -12.20 -5.10
N ARG A 347 9.13 -12.82 -4.40
CA ARG A 347 8.99 -14.29 -4.39
C ARG A 347 8.56 -14.82 -5.76
N GLN A 348 7.99 -13.97 -6.60
CA GLN A 348 7.58 -14.34 -7.96
C GLN A 348 8.78 -14.43 -8.91
N LEU A 349 9.96 -13.92 -8.54
CA LEU A 349 11.17 -14.00 -9.35
C LEU A 349 11.79 -15.40 -9.23
N ASP A 350 11.13 -16.37 -9.83
CA ASP A 350 11.46 -17.79 -9.83
C ASP A 350 11.18 -18.34 -11.25
N PRO A 351 12.12 -19.07 -11.86
CA PRO A 351 11.92 -19.59 -13.22
C PRO A 351 10.67 -20.46 -13.39
N LEU A 352 10.21 -21.11 -12.32
CA LEU A 352 8.99 -21.91 -12.33
C LEU A 352 7.71 -21.07 -12.40
N VAL A 353 7.78 -19.81 -11.99
CA VAL A 353 6.64 -18.89 -11.97
C VAL A 353 6.62 -18.01 -13.22
N ILE A 354 7.75 -17.38 -13.54
CA ILE A 354 7.85 -16.35 -14.59
C ILE A 354 8.48 -16.84 -15.89
N GLY A 355 8.99 -18.07 -15.90
CA GLY A 355 9.70 -18.63 -17.03
C GLY A 355 11.19 -18.25 -17.07
N ASN A 356 11.96 -18.99 -17.84
CA ASN A 356 13.42 -18.82 -17.90
C ASN A 356 13.84 -17.49 -18.55
N GLU A 357 13.14 -17.08 -19.59
CA GLU A 357 13.46 -15.82 -20.33
C GLU A 357 13.43 -14.61 -19.41
N HIS A 358 12.34 -14.42 -18.69
CA HIS A 358 12.19 -13.32 -17.74
C HIS A 358 13.19 -13.42 -16.59
N TYR A 359 13.33 -14.60 -16.02
CA TYR A 359 14.23 -14.83 -14.89
C TYR A 359 15.68 -14.55 -15.26
N ASP A 360 16.15 -15.08 -16.38
CA ASP A 360 17.53 -14.89 -16.86
C ASP A 360 17.81 -13.42 -17.19
N CYS A 361 16.84 -12.73 -17.79
CA CYS A 361 16.96 -11.30 -18.05
C CYS A 361 17.08 -10.48 -16.76
N ALA A 362 16.22 -10.74 -15.77
CA ALA A 362 16.24 -10.04 -14.49
C ALA A 362 17.55 -10.29 -13.73
N ARG A 363 18.01 -11.56 -13.69
CA ARG A 363 19.28 -11.91 -13.04
C ARG A 363 20.48 -11.34 -13.78
N GLY A 364 20.42 -11.30 -15.10
CA GLY A 364 21.47 -10.66 -15.92
C GLY A 364 21.60 -9.17 -15.62
N VAL A 365 20.48 -8.47 -15.56
CA VAL A 365 20.44 -7.05 -15.20
C VAL A 365 21.00 -6.81 -13.79
N GLN A 366 20.57 -7.60 -12.82
CA GLN A 366 21.06 -7.49 -11.44
C GLN A 366 22.56 -7.80 -11.34
N GLY A 367 23.02 -8.80 -12.05
CA GLY A 367 24.44 -9.18 -12.09
C GLY A 367 25.34 -8.08 -12.65
N VAL A 368 24.93 -7.45 -13.75
CA VAL A 368 25.64 -6.32 -14.36
C VAL A 368 25.67 -5.12 -13.42
N LEU A 369 24.55 -4.80 -12.82
CA LEU A 369 24.46 -3.66 -11.88
C LEU A 369 25.24 -3.91 -10.60
N GLN A 370 25.25 -5.13 -10.09
CA GLN A 370 26.04 -5.51 -8.91
C GLN A 370 27.55 -5.38 -9.19
N ARG A 371 28.01 -5.90 -10.34
CA ARG A 371 29.41 -5.78 -10.74
C ARG A 371 29.81 -4.31 -10.94
N TYR A 372 28.94 -3.52 -11.54
CA TYR A 372 29.16 -2.07 -11.68
C TYR A 372 29.29 -1.37 -10.33
N LYS A 373 28.46 -1.75 -9.36
CA LYS A 373 28.55 -1.21 -8.00
C LYS A 373 29.91 -1.52 -7.36
N GLU A 374 30.41 -2.74 -7.53
CA GLU A 374 31.74 -3.15 -7.05
C GLU A 374 32.87 -2.37 -7.74
N LEU A 375 32.73 -2.09 -9.03
CA LEU A 375 33.74 -1.35 -9.79
C LEU A 375 33.74 0.15 -9.54
N LYS A 376 32.67 0.71 -8.99
CA LYS A 376 32.57 2.17 -8.74
C LYS A 376 33.70 2.71 -7.86
N ASP A 377 34.08 1.99 -6.84
CA ASP A 377 35.16 2.39 -5.94
C ASP A 377 36.51 2.40 -6.66
N ILE A 378 36.73 1.40 -7.51
CA ILE A 378 37.95 1.30 -8.33
C ILE A 378 37.99 2.46 -9.34
N ILE A 379 36.88 2.76 -9.99
CA ILE A 379 36.77 3.85 -10.95
C ILE A 379 37.03 5.21 -10.27
N ALA A 380 36.52 5.42 -9.07
CA ALA A 380 36.69 6.65 -8.32
C ALA A 380 38.14 6.91 -7.92
N ILE A 381 38.89 5.84 -7.63
CA ILE A 381 40.28 5.93 -7.16
C ILE A 381 41.28 5.92 -8.33
N LEU A 382 41.12 4.99 -9.27
CA LEU A 382 42.09 4.72 -10.33
C LEU A 382 41.68 5.23 -11.72
N GLY A 383 40.42 5.56 -11.90
CA GLY A 383 39.85 5.97 -13.20
C GLY A 383 39.43 4.79 -14.07
N MET A 384 38.70 5.12 -15.15
CA MET A 384 38.18 4.13 -16.10
C MET A 384 39.28 3.38 -16.88
N ASP A 385 40.41 4.05 -17.11
CA ASP A 385 41.47 3.49 -17.95
C ASP A 385 42.18 2.26 -17.35
N GLU A 386 42.08 2.11 -16.05
CA GLU A 386 42.68 0.98 -15.32
C GLU A 386 41.81 -0.30 -15.38
N LEU A 387 40.59 -0.21 -15.92
CA LEU A 387 39.72 -1.37 -16.05
C LEU A 387 40.13 -2.23 -17.25
N SER A 388 39.86 -3.54 -17.15
CA SER A 388 39.96 -4.45 -18.30
C SER A 388 38.92 -4.06 -19.37
N ASP A 389 39.15 -4.49 -20.60
CA ASP A 389 38.20 -4.21 -21.69
C ASP A 389 36.82 -4.82 -21.41
N GLU A 390 36.77 -5.98 -20.76
CA GLU A 390 35.52 -6.61 -20.35
C GLU A 390 34.78 -5.75 -19.33
N ASP A 391 35.49 -5.23 -18.33
CA ASP A 391 34.89 -4.38 -17.29
C ASP A 391 34.45 -3.02 -17.87
N LYS A 392 35.18 -2.45 -18.82
CA LYS A 392 34.76 -1.24 -19.54
C LYS A 392 33.47 -1.43 -20.30
N GLN A 393 33.32 -2.55 -20.99
CA GLN A 393 32.11 -2.91 -21.71
C GLN A 393 30.93 -3.12 -20.73
N LEU A 394 31.18 -3.81 -19.62
CA LEU A 394 30.17 -4.03 -18.58
C LEU A 394 29.70 -2.72 -17.99
N VAL A 395 30.61 -1.79 -17.68
CA VAL A 395 30.25 -0.45 -17.15
C VAL A 395 29.43 0.33 -18.17
N ALA A 396 29.77 0.28 -19.45
CA ALA A 396 28.99 0.95 -20.49
C ALA A 396 27.56 0.42 -20.58
N ARG A 397 27.40 -0.90 -20.52
CA ARG A 397 26.09 -1.56 -20.51
C ARG A 397 25.31 -1.27 -19.21
N ALA A 398 25.98 -1.29 -18.07
CA ALA A 398 25.37 -0.99 -16.77
C ALA A 398 24.80 0.43 -16.72
N ARG A 399 25.49 1.41 -17.26
CA ARG A 399 25.01 2.79 -17.36
C ARG A 399 23.77 2.91 -18.24
N LYS A 400 23.74 2.18 -19.37
CA LYS A 400 22.56 2.11 -20.22
C LYS A 400 21.38 1.47 -19.52
N ILE A 401 21.62 0.40 -18.76
CA ILE A 401 20.61 -0.28 -17.97
C ILE A 401 20.05 0.64 -16.88
N GLU A 402 20.90 1.34 -16.12
CA GLU A 402 20.45 2.30 -15.11
C GLU A 402 19.51 3.35 -15.70
N ARG A 403 19.87 3.91 -16.85
CA ARG A 403 19.05 4.92 -17.51
C ARG A 403 17.77 4.35 -18.11
N PHE A 404 17.83 3.14 -18.65
CA PHE A 404 16.66 2.48 -19.20
C PHE A 404 15.66 2.00 -18.13
N LEU A 405 16.09 1.85 -16.88
CA LEU A 405 15.19 1.64 -15.75
C LEU A 405 14.31 2.85 -15.45
N SER A 406 14.71 4.04 -15.90
CA SER A 406 13.88 5.23 -15.81
C SER A 406 12.75 5.19 -16.83
N GLN A 407 11.65 5.85 -16.49
CA GLN A 407 10.45 5.82 -17.31
C GLN A 407 9.58 7.04 -17.01
N PRO A 408 9.01 7.72 -18.04
CA PRO A 408 8.08 8.81 -17.78
C PRO A 408 6.73 8.27 -17.34
N PHE A 409 6.15 8.89 -16.31
CA PHE A 409 4.86 8.52 -15.75
C PHE A 409 3.73 9.40 -16.27
N HIS A 410 2.56 8.82 -16.48
CA HIS A 410 1.35 9.55 -16.89
C HIS A 410 0.97 10.61 -15.85
N VAL A 411 1.06 10.28 -14.57
CA VAL A 411 0.71 11.18 -13.49
C VAL A 411 1.69 12.33 -13.31
N ALA A 412 2.87 12.25 -13.88
CA ALA A 412 3.91 13.28 -13.84
C ALA A 412 3.98 14.16 -15.09
N GLU A 413 3.13 13.94 -16.09
CA GLU A 413 3.14 14.70 -17.36
C GLU A 413 3.05 16.22 -17.14
N ILE A 414 2.25 16.64 -16.16
CA ILE A 414 2.05 18.05 -15.82
C ILE A 414 3.36 18.70 -15.35
N PHE A 415 4.19 17.94 -14.63
CA PHE A 415 5.44 18.42 -14.05
C PHE A 415 6.63 18.29 -15.00
N THR A 416 6.68 17.24 -15.81
CA THR A 416 7.83 16.91 -16.67
C THR A 416 7.65 17.40 -18.11
N GLY A 417 6.42 17.60 -18.54
CA GLY A 417 6.09 17.92 -19.93
C GLY A 417 6.30 16.77 -20.92
N ALA A 418 6.69 15.60 -20.43
CA ALA A 418 6.90 14.39 -21.23
C ALA A 418 5.68 13.47 -21.14
N PRO A 419 5.21 12.89 -22.28
CA PRO A 419 4.11 11.92 -22.24
C PRO A 419 4.48 10.69 -21.41
N GLY A 420 3.58 10.24 -20.56
CA GLY A 420 3.75 9.01 -19.78
C GLY A 420 3.73 7.76 -20.67
N LYS A 421 4.38 6.71 -20.20
CA LYS A 421 4.48 5.44 -20.91
C LYS A 421 4.08 4.27 -20.02
N TYR A 422 3.24 3.40 -20.58
CA TYR A 422 2.98 2.09 -20.05
C TYR A 422 3.80 1.09 -20.88
N VAL A 423 4.69 0.34 -20.26
CA VAL A 423 5.56 -0.61 -20.96
C VAL A 423 5.16 -2.03 -20.59
N SER A 424 4.79 -2.83 -21.58
CA SER A 424 4.44 -4.23 -21.35
C SER A 424 5.64 -5.03 -20.87
N LEU A 425 5.41 -6.09 -20.12
CA LEU A 425 6.46 -6.98 -19.64
C LEU A 425 7.29 -7.54 -20.80
N LYS A 426 6.65 -7.91 -21.89
CA LYS A 426 7.33 -8.44 -23.09
C LYS A 426 8.31 -7.43 -23.67
N GLU A 427 7.91 -6.17 -23.79
CA GLU A 427 8.78 -5.09 -24.31
C GLU A 427 9.91 -4.77 -23.33
N THR A 428 9.64 -4.84 -22.03
CA THR A 428 10.66 -4.65 -20.98
C THR A 428 11.75 -5.73 -21.10
N ILE A 429 11.36 -6.99 -21.19
CA ILE A 429 12.30 -8.12 -21.33
C ILE A 429 13.10 -7.98 -22.63
N ARG A 430 12.44 -7.68 -23.74
CA ARG A 430 13.11 -7.50 -25.04
C ARG A 430 14.16 -6.40 -24.99
N GLY A 431 13.83 -5.26 -24.39
CA GLY A 431 14.74 -4.13 -24.30
C GLY A 431 15.95 -4.41 -23.43
N PHE A 432 15.76 -4.92 -22.23
CA PHE A 432 16.89 -5.25 -21.35
C PHE A 432 17.73 -6.40 -21.86
N GLN A 433 17.11 -7.40 -22.47
CA GLN A 433 17.84 -8.52 -23.07
C GLN A 433 18.73 -8.04 -24.22
N GLY A 434 18.24 -7.12 -25.06
CA GLY A 434 19.02 -6.50 -26.12
C GLY A 434 20.22 -5.72 -25.59
N ILE A 435 20.07 -4.97 -24.51
CA ILE A 435 21.18 -4.25 -23.87
C ILE A 435 22.21 -5.23 -23.32
N LEU A 436 21.76 -6.29 -22.66
CA LEU A 436 22.66 -7.33 -22.12
C LEU A 436 23.44 -8.05 -23.21
N ASN A 437 22.82 -8.32 -24.35
CA ASN A 437 23.45 -9.00 -25.48
C ASN A 437 24.38 -8.12 -26.30
N GLY A 438 24.39 -6.80 -26.04
CA GLY A 438 25.23 -5.85 -26.75
C GLY A 438 24.65 -5.31 -28.05
N ASP A 439 23.38 -5.57 -28.34
CA ASP A 439 22.72 -5.11 -29.58
C ASP A 439 22.66 -3.58 -29.70
N TYR A 440 22.80 -2.85 -28.58
CA TYR A 440 22.73 -1.40 -28.50
C TYR A 440 24.02 -0.76 -27.97
N ASP A 441 25.14 -1.47 -28.01
CA ASP A 441 26.43 -0.98 -27.52
C ASP A 441 26.90 0.30 -28.20
N GLU A 442 26.52 0.52 -29.46
CA GLU A 442 26.87 1.69 -30.26
C GLU A 442 26.05 2.94 -29.94
N LEU A 443 24.92 2.78 -29.25
CA LEU A 443 24.04 3.90 -28.91
C LEU A 443 24.56 4.66 -27.69
N PRO A 444 24.38 6.01 -27.65
CA PRO A 444 24.77 6.79 -26.48
C PRO A 444 23.87 6.47 -25.29
N GLU A 445 24.43 6.52 -24.07
CA GLU A 445 23.67 6.20 -22.85
C GLU A 445 22.47 7.13 -22.60
N GLN A 446 22.56 8.38 -23.04
CA GLN A 446 21.48 9.36 -22.89
C GLN A 446 20.20 8.99 -23.67
N ALA A 447 20.33 8.21 -24.73
CA ALA A 447 19.19 7.73 -25.49
C ALA A 447 18.26 6.81 -24.69
N PHE A 448 18.78 6.19 -23.64
CA PHE A 448 18.03 5.26 -22.78
C PHE A 448 17.32 5.95 -21.60
N TYR A 449 17.59 7.25 -21.43
CA TYR A 449 17.04 8.02 -20.31
C TYR A 449 15.61 8.46 -20.56
N MET A 450 14.71 8.17 -19.62
CA MET A 450 13.30 8.57 -19.64
C MET A 450 12.58 8.20 -20.94
N VAL A 451 12.70 6.95 -21.33
CA VAL A 451 11.99 6.37 -22.47
C VAL A 451 11.13 5.19 -22.02
N GLY A 452 10.16 4.81 -22.82
CA GLY A 452 9.33 3.64 -22.55
C GLY A 452 9.99 2.36 -23.06
N THR A 453 9.74 2.03 -24.33
CA THR A 453 10.30 0.84 -24.98
C THR A 453 11.71 1.08 -25.50
N ILE A 454 12.40 -0.01 -25.85
CA ILE A 454 13.74 0.07 -26.46
C ILE A 454 13.69 0.75 -27.83
N ASP A 455 12.60 0.63 -28.56
CA ASP A 455 12.43 1.27 -29.85
C ASP A 455 12.45 2.80 -29.71
N GLU A 456 11.90 3.34 -28.62
CA GLU A 456 11.97 4.77 -28.31
C GLU A 456 13.41 5.22 -28.03
N ALA A 457 14.22 4.36 -27.38
CA ALA A 457 15.63 4.63 -27.17
C ALA A 457 16.39 4.70 -28.51
N VAL A 458 16.12 3.79 -29.43
CA VAL A 458 16.72 3.76 -30.76
C VAL A 458 16.35 5.03 -31.54
N GLU A 459 15.09 5.44 -31.50
CA GLU A 459 14.65 6.69 -32.17
C GLU A 459 15.26 7.93 -31.52
N LYS A 460 15.38 7.97 -30.22
CA LYS A 460 16.02 9.06 -29.48
C LYS A 460 17.52 9.16 -29.83
N ALA A 461 18.19 8.03 -30.02
CA ALA A 461 19.61 7.98 -30.40
C ALA A 461 19.87 8.66 -31.74
N LYS A 462 18.91 8.70 -32.67
CA LYS A 462 19.02 9.38 -33.96
C LYS A 462 18.98 10.91 -33.84
N LYS A 463 18.52 11.41 -32.69
CA LYS A 463 18.34 12.85 -32.41
C LYS A 463 19.38 13.43 -31.46
N VAL A 464 20.21 12.59 -30.84
CA VAL A 464 21.23 12.97 -29.86
C VAL A 464 22.62 13.07 -30.47
#